data_8e987d4d9db4f01b6c131b0785b4f71e
#
_entry.id   8e987d4d9db4f01b6c131b0785b4f71e
#
_cell.length_a   1.000
_cell.length_b   1.000
_cell.length_c   1.000
_cell.angle_alpha   90.00
_cell.angle_beta   90.00
_cell.angle_gamma   90.00
#
_symmetry.space_group_name_H-M   'P 1'
#
loop_
_entity.id
_entity.type
_entity.pdbx_description
1 polymer ?
#
loop_
_entity_poly.entity_id
_entity_poly.type
_entity_poly.pdbx_seq_one_letter_code
_entity_poly.pdbx_strand_id
1 'polypeptide(L)'
;MIFAADAIATGLCGGSQFWVPGGEKVLPVNTCPLIKASVGARLDRTCPFFRIADMYIGETTCDGKKKAWEILSEDVPVYVMDLPQMKRAKDVQVWAEEITALKDQVEEFTGNKVTAEKLAAAIKLINDKRRALDRLYNCRKSEVLPISGTDALVISQIAFYDDPARFAQMTNKLCDELE
;
A
#
# COMPACT_ATOMS: atom_id res chain seq x y z
N MET A 1 -6.78 9.51 2.78
CA MET A 1 -6.01 10.75 2.54
C MET A 1 -5.66 10.90 1.06
N ILE A 2 -4.81 10.05 0.48
CA ILE A 2 -4.26 10.19 -0.87
C ILE A 2 -5.38 10.40 -1.91
N PHE A 3 -6.38 9.52 -1.98
CA PHE A 3 -7.54 9.70 -2.88
C PHE A 3 -8.36 10.97 -2.61
N ALA A 4 -8.39 11.44 -1.36
CA ALA A 4 -9.09 12.68 -1.01
C ALA A 4 -8.33 13.94 -1.47
N ALA A 5 -7.05 13.80 -1.80
CA ALA A 5 -6.22 14.84 -2.40
C ALA A 5 -6.11 14.71 -3.93
N ASP A 6 -7.01 13.97 -4.55
CA ASP A 6 -7.05 13.69 -6.00
C ASP A 6 -5.76 13.02 -6.53
N ALA A 7 -5.08 12.25 -5.68
CA ALA A 7 -3.90 11.48 -6.02
C ALA A 7 -4.19 9.97 -6.01
N ILE A 8 -3.36 9.20 -6.68
CA ILE A 8 -3.50 7.75 -6.80
C ILE A 8 -2.53 7.06 -5.83
N ALA A 9 -3.08 6.17 -4.98
CA ALA A 9 -2.27 5.30 -4.14
C ALA A 9 -2.07 3.93 -4.79
N THR A 10 -0.82 3.49 -4.87
CA THR A 10 -0.48 2.16 -5.38
C THR A 10 0.50 1.47 -4.42
N GLY A 11 0.48 0.14 -4.40
CA GLY A 11 1.46 -0.64 -3.63
C GLY A 11 2.82 -0.63 -4.31
N LEU A 12 3.90 -0.50 -3.53
CA LEU A 12 5.25 -0.67 -4.05
C LEU A 12 5.60 -2.17 -4.14
N CYS A 13 6.34 -2.54 -5.18
CA CYS A 13 6.79 -3.91 -5.40
C CYS A 13 7.85 -4.35 -4.38
N GLY A 14 7.88 -5.63 -4.02
CA GLY A 14 8.83 -6.17 -3.05
C GLY A 14 8.68 -7.67 -2.85
N GLY A 15 7.77 -8.31 -3.57
CA GLY A 15 7.42 -9.73 -3.40
C GLY A 15 8.19 -10.72 -4.28
N SER A 16 9.22 -10.30 -5.01
CA SER A 16 9.96 -11.17 -5.91
C SER A 16 11.42 -11.34 -5.51
N GLN A 17 11.86 -12.60 -5.44
CA GLN A 17 13.26 -12.96 -5.24
C GLN A 17 14.19 -12.37 -6.32
N PHE A 18 13.65 -12.09 -7.50
CA PHE A 18 14.37 -11.49 -8.63
C PHE A 18 15.09 -10.18 -8.25
N TRP A 19 14.50 -9.38 -7.36
CA TRP A 19 15.05 -8.08 -6.97
C TRP A 19 16.02 -8.11 -5.79
N VAL A 20 16.11 -9.24 -5.07
CA VAL A 20 16.96 -9.34 -3.86
C VAL A 20 18.42 -9.00 -4.15
N PRO A 21 19.06 -9.51 -5.24
CA PRO A 21 20.45 -9.17 -5.55
C PRO A 21 20.68 -7.67 -5.81
N GLY A 22 19.68 -6.98 -6.38
CA GLY A 22 19.73 -5.52 -6.54
C GLY A 22 19.83 -4.77 -5.22
N GLY A 23 19.02 -5.20 -4.23
CA GLY A 23 19.05 -4.63 -2.87
C GLY A 23 20.32 -4.95 -2.10
N GLU A 24 20.94 -6.10 -2.34
CA GLU A 24 22.20 -6.51 -1.69
C GLU A 24 23.40 -5.66 -2.11
N LYS A 25 23.28 -4.85 -3.17
CA LYS A 25 24.32 -3.87 -3.55
C LYS A 25 24.48 -2.76 -2.51
N VAL A 26 23.45 -2.47 -1.73
CA VAL A 26 23.41 -1.34 -0.78
C VAL A 26 22.94 -1.73 0.63
N LEU A 27 22.40 -2.91 0.79
CA LEU A 27 21.91 -3.44 2.08
C LEU A 27 22.72 -4.68 2.49
N PRO A 28 22.94 -4.89 3.81
CA PRO A 28 23.59 -6.10 4.31
C PRO A 28 22.88 -7.40 3.87
N VAL A 29 23.63 -8.46 3.63
CA VAL A 29 23.10 -9.77 3.20
C VAL A 29 22.06 -10.34 4.18
N ASN A 30 22.23 -10.10 5.47
CA ASN A 30 21.30 -10.55 6.52
C ASN A 30 20.04 -9.67 6.65
N THR A 31 19.87 -8.62 5.83
CA THR A 31 18.63 -7.85 5.80
C THR A 31 17.48 -8.72 5.24
N CYS A 32 16.27 -8.46 5.75
CA CYS A 32 15.05 -9.15 5.30
C CYS A 32 14.93 -9.14 3.76
N PRO A 33 14.68 -10.29 3.11
CA PRO A 33 14.56 -10.39 1.65
C PRO A 33 13.49 -9.46 1.06
N LEU A 34 12.36 -9.23 1.75
CA LEU A 34 11.32 -8.30 1.29
C LEU A 34 11.84 -6.86 1.20
N ILE A 35 12.64 -6.44 2.19
CA ILE A 35 13.25 -5.11 2.19
C ILE A 35 14.28 -4.99 1.05
N LYS A 36 15.15 -6.00 0.91
CA LYS A 36 16.11 -6.05 -0.19
C LYS A 36 15.42 -6.03 -1.55
N ALA A 37 14.34 -6.80 -1.72
CA ALA A 37 13.59 -6.83 -2.96
C ALA A 37 12.94 -5.47 -3.29
N SER A 38 12.39 -4.77 -2.31
CA SER A 38 11.80 -3.44 -2.54
C SER A 38 12.86 -2.43 -2.98
N VAL A 39 14.00 -2.39 -2.30
CA VAL A 39 15.12 -1.52 -2.69
C VAL A 39 15.68 -1.91 -4.05
N GLY A 40 15.89 -3.21 -4.31
CA GLY A 40 16.36 -3.72 -5.59
C GLY A 40 15.43 -3.40 -6.75
N ALA A 41 14.11 -3.52 -6.56
CA ALA A 41 13.11 -3.17 -7.58
C ALA A 41 13.24 -1.69 -8.02
N ARG A 42 13.59 -0.80 -7.09
CA ARG A 42 13.86 0.61 -7.40
C ARG A 42 15.20 0.79 -8.10
N LEU A 43 16.28 0.26 -7.53
CA LEU A 43 17.64 0.44 -8.04
C LEU A 43 17.83 -0.14 -9.44
N ASP A 44 17.28 -1.32 -9.69
CA ASP A 44 17.36 -1.99 -11.00
C ASP A 44 16.34 -1.40 -12.00
N ARG A 45 15.50 -0.46 -11.59
CA ARG A 45 14.48 0.23 -12.41
C ARG A 45 13.55 -0.70 -13.18
N THR A 46 13.30 -1.88 -12.66
CA THR A 46 12.50 -2.92 -13.33
C THR A 46 11.02 -2.91 -12.92
N CYS A 47 10.68 -2.31 -11.79
CA CYS A 47 9.30 -2.15 -11.36
C CYS A 47 8.69 -0.85 -11.93
N PRO A 48 7.59 -0.93 -12.71
CA PRO A 48 6.94 0.26 -13.26
C PRO A 48 6.41 1.21 -12.18
N PHE A 49 5.88 0.69 -11.08
CA PHE A 49 5.31 1.51 -10.01
C PHE A 49 6.37 2.33 -9.27
N PHE A 50 7.56 1.78 -9.04
CA PHE A 50 8.68 2.55 -8.53
C PHE A 50 9.17 3.65 -9.50
N ARG A 51 8.93 3.47 -10.80
CA ARG A 51 9.38 4.44 -11.81
C ARG A 51 8.43 5.62 -11.98
N ILE A 52 7.13 5.40 -11.80
CA ILE A 52 6.09 6.41 -12.03
C ILE A 52 5.62 7.09 -10.76
N ALA A 53 5.97 6.58 -9.58
CA ALA A 53 5.57 7.20 -8.33
C ALA A 53 6.32 8.52 -8.12
N ASP A 54 5.57 9.56 -7.83
CA ASP A 54 6.09 10.91 -7.58
C ASP A 54 6.56 11.08 -6.13
N MET A 55 6.06 10.26 -5.21
CA MET A 55 6.37 10.27 -3.79
C MET A 55 6.18 8.87 -3.19
N TYR A 56 7.01 8.51 -2.23
CA TYR A 56 6.80 7.29 -1.42
C TYR A 56 6.31 7.66 -0.03
N ILE A 57 5.37 6.87 0.47
CA ILE A 57 4.91 6.95 1.86
C ILE A 57 5.31 5.64 2.54
N GLY A 58 6.16 5.76 3.52
CA GLY A 58 6.70 4.67 4.31
C GLY A 58 6.25 4.73 5.76
N GLU A 59 6.70 3.76 6.55
CA GLU A 59 6.40 3.68 7.98
C GLU A 59 7.56 3.03 8.77
N THR A 60 7.55 3.18 10.09
CA THR A 60 8.64 2.80 10.98
C THR A 60 8.48 1.45 11.65
N THR A 61 7.77 0.47 11.03
CA THR A 61 7.46 -0.82 11.66
C THR A 61 8.67 -1.74 11.86
N CYS A 62 9.77 -1.54 11.12
CA CYS A 62 11.01 -2.28 11.36
C CYS A 62 12.25 -1.50 10.94
N ASP A 63 13.42 -1.80 11.52
CA ASP A 63 14.67 -1.09 11.25
C ASP A 63 15.14 -1.25 9.80
N GLY A 64 14.89 -2.41 9.18
CA GLY A 64 15.18 -2.61 7.76
C GLY A 64 14.40 -1.66 6.86
N LYS A 65 13.13 -1.41 7.16
CA LYS A 65 12.33 -0.41 6.43
C LYS A 65 12.84 1.00 6.64
N LYS A 66 13.15 1.40 7.87
CA LYS A 66 13.73 2.72 8.15
C LYS A 66 14.96 2.98 7.28
N LYS A 67 15.86 2.00 7.19
CA LYS A 67 17.05 2.11 6.34
C LYS A 67 16.70 2.11 4.83
N ALA A 68 15.69 1.34 4.42
CA ALA A 68 15.23 1.36 3.04
C ALA A 68 14.67 2.74 2.64
N TRP A 69 13.89 3.37 3.51
CA TRP A 69 13.35 4.71 3.25
C TRP A 69 14.45 5.76 3.12
N GLU A 70 15.50 5.68 3.95
CA GLU A 70 16.68 6.55 3.84
C GLU A 70 17.35 6.40 2.46
N ILE A 71 17.59 5.17 2.00
CA ILE A 71 18.20 4.90 0.69
C ILE A 71 17.29 5.39 -0.44
N LEU A 72 16.00 5.12 -0.37
CA LEU A 72 15.04 5.49 -1.40
C LEU A 72 14.80 7.01 -1.47
N SER A 73 15.02 7.74 -0.38
CA SER A 73 14.86 9.20 -0.32
C SER A 73 15.94 9.97 -1.09
N GLU A 74 17.03 9.32 -1.48
CA GLU A 74 18.06 9.92 -2.33
C GLU A 74 17.54 10.24 -3.75
N ASP A 75 16.55 9.50 -4.22
CA ASP A 75 16.04 9.60 -5.59
C ASP A 75 14.64 10.22 -5.71
N VAL A 76 13.78 10.03 -4.70
CA VAL A 76 12.36 10.40 -4.73
C VAL A 76 11.95 10.91 -3.35
N PRO A 77 11.08 11.93 -3.25
CA PRO A 77 10.54 12.36 -1.97
C PRO A 77 9.91 11.19 -1.19
N VAL A 78 10.34 11.00 0.04
CA VAL A 78 9.81 9.97 0.94
C VAL A 78 9.23 10.62 2.19
N TYR A 79 7.95 10.38 2.46
CA TYR A 79 7.35 10.71 3.75
C TYR A 79 7.28 9.45 4.61
N VAL A 80 7.86 9.51 5.80
CA VAL A 80 7.90 8.37 6.73
C VAL A 80 7.02 8.65 7.92
N MET A 81 5.95 7.87 8.07
CA MET A 81 5.05 7.92 9.22
C MET A 81 5.71 7.21 10.42
N ASP A 82 5.80 7.90 11.55
CA ASP A 82 6.28 7.29 12.78
C ASP A 82 5.14 6.59 13.52
N LEU A 83 5.15 5.26 13.48
CA LEU A 83 4.09 4.46 14.09
C LEU A 83 4.37 4.21 15.58
N PRO A 84 3.42 4.51 16.47
CA PRO A 84 3.57 4.21 17.89
C PRO A 84 3.65 2.69 18.12
N GLN A 85 4.57 2.29 18.99
CA GLN A 85 4.82 0.87 19.30
C GLN A 85 3.79 0.25 20.25
N MET A 86 3.02 1.06 20.95
CA MET A 86 2.08 0.64 21.99
C MET A 86 0.66 1.14 21.69
N LYS A 87 -0.32 0.69 22.46
CA LYS A 87 -1.74 1.08 22.31
C LYS A 87 -2.27 1.83 23.53
N ARG A 88 -1.45 2.66 24.16
CA ARG A 88 -1.84 3.52 25.31
C ARG A 88 -2.57 4.76 24.79
N ALA A 89 -3.27 5.47 25.67
CA ALA A 89 -3.99 6.69 25.28
C ALA A 89 -3.08 7.72 24.58
N LYS A 90 -1.86 7.91 25.07
CA LYS A 90 -0.87 8.79 24.44
C LYS A 90 -0.45 8.32 23.04
N ASP A 91 -0.39 7.01 22.81
CA ASP A 91 0.00 6.45 21.52
C ASP A 91 -1.12 6.65 20.48
N VAL A 92 -2.39 6.63 20.90
CA VAL A 92 -3.53 6.99 20.05
C VAL A 92 -3.48 8.46 19.63
N GLN A 93 -3.08 9.34 20.56
CA GLN A 93 -2.90 10.75 20.25
C GLN A 93 -1.76 10.96 19.23
N VAL A 94 -0.59 10.34 19.46
CA VAL A 94 0.55 10.38 18.52
C VAL A 94 0.11 9.88 17.14
N TRP A 95 -0.67 8.80 17.07
CA TRP A 95 -1.20 8.28 15.81
C TRP A 95 -2.12 9.28 15.09
N ALA A 96 -2.97 9.99 15.84
CA ALA A 96 -3.83 11.03 15.26
C ALA A 96 -3.04 12.22 14.73
N GLU A 97 -1.98 12.60 15.42
CA GLU A 97 -1.04 13.65 14.98
C GLU A 97 -0.31 13.24 13.71
N GLU A 98 0.18 11.99 13.62
CA GLU A 98 0.81 11.44 12.40
C GLU A 98 -0.15 11.41 11.20
N ILE A 99 -1.41 11.03 11.42
CA ILE A 99 -2.43 11.07 10.36
C ILE A 99 -2.67 12.52 9.88
N THR A 100 -2.65 13.47 10.80
CA THR A 100 -2.81 14.89 10.46
C THR A 100 -1.60 15.41 9.70
N ALA A 101 -0.39 15.07 10.14
CA ALA A 101 0.84 15.41 9.45
C ALA A 101 0.91 14.81 8.04
N LEU A 102 0.50 13.55 7.87
CA LEU A 102 0.37 12.94 6.55
C LEU A 102 -0.61 13.71 5.66
N LYS A 103 -1.75 14.16 6.21
CA LYS A 103 -2.72 14.98 5.46
C LYS A 103 -2.06 16.25 4.94
N ASP A 104 -1.38 16.98 5.83
CA ASP A 104 -0.74 18.25 5.48
C ASP A 104 0.37 18.05 4.44
N GLN A 105 1.15 16.98 4.57
CA GLN A 105 2.19 16.62 3.61
C GLN A 105 1.61 16.28 2.23
N VAL A 106 0.50 15.53 2.17
CA VAL A 106 -0.16 15.18 0.90
C VAL A 106 -0.79 16.42 0.27
N GLU A 107 -1.39 17.34 1.06
CA GLU A 107 -1.91 18.60 0.57
C GLU A 107 -0.82 19.50 -0.01
N GLU A 108 0.32 19.60 0.67
CA GLU A 108 1.48 20.35 0.19
C GLU A 108 2.02 19.79 -1.12
N PHE A 109 2.18 18.47 -1.17
CA PHE A 109 2.75 17.79 -2.34
C PHE A 109 1.83 17.86 -3.57
N THR A 110 0.53 17.68 -3.39
CA THR A 110 -0.44 17.67 -4.51
C THR A 110 -0.99 19.06 -4.87
N GLY A 111 -0.89 20.03 -3.98
CA GLY A 111 -1.56 21.32 -4.08
C GLY A 111 -3.08 21.26 -3.85
N ASN A 112 -3.64 20.08 -3.53
CA ASN A 112 -5.08 19.87 -3.36
C ASN A 112 -5.45 19.77 -1.88
N LYS A 113 -6.55 20.44 -1.50
CA LYS A 113 -7.05 20.39 -0.12
C LYS A 113 -7.90 19.13 0.14
N VAL A 114 -7.64 18.47 1.25
CA VAL A 114 -8.42 17.34 1.77
C VAL A 114 -9.57 17.89 2.63
N THR A 115 -10.73 18.14 2.01
CA THR A 115 -11.93 18.54 2.75
C THR A 115 -12.61 17.36 3.44
N ALA A 116 -13.50 17.64 4.38
CA ALA A 116 -14.28 16.60 5.06
C ALA A 116 -15.12 15.78 4.06
N GLU A 117 -15.70 16.43 3.05
CA GLU A 117 -16.51 15.79 2.02
C GLU A 117 -15.66 14.87 1.13
N LYS A 118 -14.50 15.33 0.66
CA LYS A 118 -13.55 14.52 -0.12
C LYS A 118 -13.04 13.33 0.70
N LEU A 119 -12.75 13.56 1.98
CA LEU A 119 -12.30 12.49 2.87
C LEU A 119 -13.39 11.44 3.09
N ALA A 120 -14.63 11.86 3.34
CA ALA A 120 -15.76 10.95 3.50
C ALA A 120 -16.01 10.12 2.23
N ALA A 121 -15.95 10.75 1.06
CA ALA A 121 -16.07 10.07 -0.24
C ALA A 121 -14.94 9.04 -0.45
N ALA A 122 -13.70 9.40 -0.15
CA ALA A 122 -12.55 8.50 -0.26
C ALA A 122 -12.64 7.32 0.74
N ILE A 123 -13.11 7.56 1.96
CA ILE A 123 -13.35 6.50 2.95
C ILE A 123 -14.42 5.52 2.42
N LYS A 124 -15.53 6.03 1.89
CA LYS A 124 -16.56 5.20 1.29
C LYS A 124 -16.01 4.34 0.16
N LEU A 125 -15.30 4.97 -0.79
CA LEU A 125 -14.68 4.30 -1.94
C LEU A 125 -13.77 3.13 -1.51
N ILE A 126 -12.87 3.37 -0.57
CA ILE A 126 -11.94 2.35 -0.09
C ILE A 126 -12.66 1.26 0.72
N ASN A 127 -13.69 1.61 1.47
CA ASN A 127 -14.48 0.62 2.20
C ASN A 127 -15.34 -0.24 1.25
N ASP A 128 -15.81 0.29 0.13
CA ASP A 128 -16.49 -0.50 -0.90
C ASP A 128 -15.52 -1.56 -1.49
N LYS A 129 -14.29 -1.16 -1.79
CA LYS A 129 -13.23 -2.10 -2.22
C LYS A 129 -12.94 -3.18 -1.15
N ARG A 130 -12.80 -2.79 0.11
CA ARG A 130 -12.56 -3.75 1.21
C ARG A 130 -13.71 -4.74 1.37
N ARG A 131 -14.95 -4.27 1.28
CA ARG A 131 -16.14 -5.15 1.35
C ARG A 131 -16.18 -6.15 0.19
N ALA A 132 -15.80 -5.76 -1.00
CA ALA A 132 -15.70 -6.68 -2.14
C ALA A 132 -14.64 -7.77 -1.90
N LEU A 133 -13.48 -7.42 -1.33
CA LEU A 133 -12.47 -8.40 -0.93
C LEU A 133 -12.97 -9.34 0.17
N ASP A 134 -13.64 -8.81 1.19
CA ASP A 134 -14.22 -9.62 2.27
C ASP A 134 -15.27 -10.61 1.72
N ARG A 135 -16.07 -10.18 0.74
CA ARG A 135 -17.02 -11.05 0.06
C ARG A 135 -16.32 -12.19 -0.66
N LEU A 136 -15.26 -11.89 -1.43
CA LEU A 136 -14.45 -12.90 -2.10
C LEU A 136 -13.86 -13.91 -1.10
N TYR A 137 -13.34 -13.45 0.03
CA TYR A 137 -12.84 -14.34 1.07
C TYR A 137 -13.94 -15.18 1.71
N ASN A 138 -15.16 -14.67 1.83
CA ASN A 138 -16.31 -15.42 2.34
C ASN A 138 -16.76 -16.52 1.38
N CYS A 139 -16.75 -16.29 0.05
CA CYS A 139 -17.01 -17.34 -0.95
C CYS A 139 -16.08 -18.55 -0.78
N ARG A 140 -14.85 -18.33 -0.30
CA ARG A 140 -13.86 -19.39 -0.06
C ARG A 140 -14.04 -20.18 1.25
N LYS A 141 -15.09 -19.90 2.01
CA LYS A 141 -15.44 -20.67 3.23
C LYS A 141 -16.40 -21.82 2.95
N SER A 142 -16.87 -22.00 1.72
CA SER A 142 -17.74 -23.09 1.32
C SER A 142 -17.00 -24.44 1.33
N GLU A 143 -17.75 -25.55 1.52
CA GLU A 143 -17.17 -26.91 1.49
C GLU A 143 -16.52 -27.22 0.13
N VAL A 144 -17.14 -26.78 -0.95
CA VAL A 144 -16.55 -26.84 -2.29
C VAL A 144 -16.01 -25.45 -2.63
N LEU A 145 -14.70 -25.36 -2.82
CA LEU A 145 -14.05 -24.08 -3.12
C LEU A 145 -14.38 -23.63 -4.54
N PRO A 146 -15.12 -22.52 -4.72
CA PRO A 146 -15.55 -22.07 -6.06
C PRO A 146 -14.43 -21.37 -6.84
N ILE A 147 -13.31 -21.03 -6.19
CA ILE A 147 -12.16 -20.35 -6.78
C ILE A 147 -10.85 -20.93 -6.24
N SER A 148 -9.85 -21.04 -7.10
CA SER A 148 -8.54 -21.54 -6.69
C SER A 148 -7.81 -20.54 -5.75
N GLY A 149 -6.87 -21.07 -4.95
CA GLY A 149 -6.01 -20.21 -4.10
C GLY A 149 -5.15 -19.25 -4.93
N THR A 150 -4.69 -19.70 -6.10
CA THR A 150 -3.91 -18.89 -7.05
C THR A 150 -4.72 -17.71 -7.59
N ASP A 151 -5.94 -17.96 -8.06
CA ASP A 151 -6.80 -16.90 -8.60
C ASP A 151 -7.19 -15.89 -7.51
N ALA A 152 -7.52 -16.36 -6.31
CA ALA A 152 -7.82 -15.49 -5.18
C ALA A 152 -6.60 -14.63 -4.79
N LEU A 153 -5.38 -15.17 -4.85
CA LEU A 153 -4.15 -14.42 -4.63
C LEU A 153 -3.96 -13.35 -5.70
N VAL A 154 -4.13 -13.68 -6.97
CA VAL A 154 -4.02 -12.72 -8.10
C VAL A 154 -5.00 -11.57 -7.92
N ILE A 155 -6.27 -11.85 -7.61
CA ILE A 155 -7.28 -10.81 -7.37
C ILE A 155 -6.87 -9.92 -6.18
N SER A 156 -6.38 -10.52 -5.09
CA SER A 156 -5.91 -9.77 -3.92
C SER A 156 -4.72 -8.85 -4.26
N GLN A 157 -3.82 -9.30 -5.17
CA GLN A 157 -2.71 -8.49 -5.66
C GLN A 157 -3.20 -7.32 -6.53
N ILE A 158 -4.17 -7.55 -7.42
CA ILE A 158 -4.77 -6.51 -8.26
C ILE A 158 -5.36 -5.37 -7.42
N ALA A 159 -5.88 -5.65 -6.23
CA ALA A 159 -6.41 -4.65 -5.31
C ALA A 159 -5.40 -3.54 -4.94
N PHE A 160 -4.10 -3.76 -5.08
CA PHE A 160 -3.07 -2.76 -4.80
C PHE A 160 -2.82 -1.78 -5.95
N TYR A 161 -3.31 -2.10 -7.15
CA TYR A 161 -2.93 -1.41 -8.39
C TYR A 161 -4.12 -0.89 -9.19
N ASP A 162 -5.29 -1.49 -9.02
CA ASP A 162 -6.48 -1.14 -9.76
C ASP A 162 -7.23 0.06 -9.16
N ASP A 163 -8.02 0.74 -10.01
CA ASP A 163 -8.99 1.73 -9.55
C ASP A 163 -9.94 1.09 -8.52
N PRO A 164 -10.11 1.70 -7.34
CA PRO A 164 -10.88 1.09 -6.26
C PRO A 164 -12.35 0.84 -6.60
N ALA A 165 -12.98 1.71 -7.40
CA ALA A 165 -14.38 1.54 -7.79
C ALA A 165 -14.53 0.41 -8.80
N ARG A 166 -13.68 0.37 -9.82
CA ARG A 166 -13.63 -0.71 -10.82
C ARG A 166 -13.33 -2.05 -10.15
N PHE A 167 -12.35 -2.10 -9.26
CA PHE A 167 -12.02 -3.30 -8.52
C PHE A 167 -13.21 -3.82 -7.72
N ALA A 168 -13.89 -2.95 -6.96
CA ALA A 168 -15.07 -3.34 -6.19
C ALA A 168 -16.18 -3.89 -7.08
N GLN A 169 -16.47 -3.22 -8.21
CA GLN A 169 -17.48 -3.65 -9.17
C GLN A 169 -17.17 -5.02 -9.77
N MET A 170 -15.94 -5.21 -10.26
CA MET A 170 -15.53 -6.46 -10.92
C MET A 170 -15.46 -7.63 -9.94
N THR A 171 -14.95 -7.39 -8.73
CA THR A 171 -14.89 -8.41 -7.68
C THR A 171 -16.28 -8.83 -7.21
N ASN A 172 -17.21 -7.89 -7.04
CA ASN A 172 -18.59 -8.22 -6.70
C ASN A 172 -19.28 -9.02 -7.81
N LYS A 173 -19.07 -8.64 -9.09
CA LYS A 173 -19.59 -9.40 -10.21
C LYS A 173 -19.07 -10.85 -10.24
N LEU A 174 -17.77 -11.02 -9.97
CA LEU A 174 -17.20 -12.37 -9.84
C LEU A 174 -17.85 -13.14 -8.69
N CYS A 175 -18.05 -12.51 -7.53
CA CYS A 175 -18.70 -13.17 -6.40
C CYS A 175 -20.15 -13.58 -6.73
N ASP A 176 -20.89 -12.77 -7.51
CA ASP A 176 -22.24 -13.12 -7.98
C ASP A 176 -22.24 -14.39 -8.86
N GLU A 177 -21.13 -14.67 -9.57
CA GLU A 177 -20.95 -15.87 -10.40
C GLU A 177 -20.47 -17.08 -9.59
N LEU A 178 -19.86 -16.86 -8.42
CA LEU A 178 -19.31 -17.91 -7.54
C LEU A 178 -20.30 -18.38 -6.47
N GLU A 179 -21.29 -17.60 -6.12
CA GLU A 179 -22.38 -17.90 -5.14
C GLU A 179 -23.52 -18.66 -5.80
#